data_5d3406f44e7a77620da6bb5f95e103bf
#
_entry.id   5d3406f44e7a77620da6bb5f95e103bf
#
_cell.length_a   1.000
_cell.length_b   1.000
_cell.length_c   1.000
_cell.angle_alpha   90.00
_cell.angle_beta   90.00
_cell.angle_gamma   90.00
#
_symmetry.space_group_name_H-M   'P 1'
#
loop_
_entity.id
_entity.type
_entity.pdbx_description
1 polymer ?
#
loop_
_entity_poly.entity_id
_entity_poly.type
_entity_poly.pdbx_seq_one_letter_code
_entity_poly.pdbx_strand_id
1 'polypeptide(L)'
;MKWIVDISSDKITLYGAEEPIFLERNGVDVELWKTLVERDRRVNLSECLVLNWPGGFTNLRVGTLALNLLRTLKENQLSFFTLSKLELYHKFYQKGWIGRYIAVYIGQRLNVWLWDLQENVLIATVKKAELSLLQEKYDGLFVDQTYESEYFDHGIPQLQYTFDENGCKFFWGEKRLLPWEELIFHPVEKLEPNYMIEPNVS
;
A
#
# COMPACT_ATOMS: atom_id res chain seq x y z
N MET A 1 19.35 -5.38 5.38
CA MET A 1 18.26 -5.68 4.44
C MET A 1 17.04 -4.87 4.86
N LYS A 2 16.47 -4.12 3.94
CA LYS A 2 15.25 -3.33 4.22
C LYS A 2 14.02 -4.21 4.10
N TRP A 3 13.14 -4.12 5.07
CA TRP A 3 11.86 -4.81 5.08
C TRP A 3 10.76 -3.82 4.80
N ILE A 4 9.87 -4.19 3.90
CA ILE A 4 8.70 -3.39 3.58
C ILE A 4 7.47 -4.21 3.92
N VAL A 5 6.58 -3.59 4.67
CA VAL A 5 5.27 -4.13 4.99
C VAL A 5 4.21 -3.21 4.41
N ASP A 6 3.50 -3.68 3.41
CA ASP A 6 2.32 -2.98 2.88
C ASP A 6 1.09 -3.40 3.67
N ILE A 7 0.58 -2.49 4.49
CA ILE A 7 -0.67 -2.65 5.24
C ILE A 7 -1.83 -1.87 4.62
N SER A 8 -1.60 -1.23 3.48
CA SER A 8 -2.55 -0.34 2.81
C SER A 8 -3.31 -1.00 1.67
N SER A 9 -2.90 -2.17 1.20
CA SER A 9 -3.55 -2.90 0.12
C SER A 9 -4.68 -3.81 0.62
N ASP A 10 -5.37 -4.50 -0.30
CA ASP A 10 -6.42 -5.48 0.03
C ASP A 10 -5.87 -6.71 0.75
N LYS A 11 -4.58 -7.04 0.53
CA LYS A 11 -3.82 -8.01 1.33
C LYS A 11 -2.65 -7.32 2.01
N ILE A 12 -2.31 -7.74 3.23
CA ILE A 12 -1.03 -7.34 3.84
C ILE A 12 0.08 -8.08 3.10
N THR A 13 1.06 -7.34 2.62
CA THR A 13 2.16 -7.90 1.84
C THR A 13 3.50 -7.56 2.50
N LEU A 14 4.36 -8.57 2.65
CA LEU A 14 5.73 -8.39 3.14
C LEU A 14 6.70 -8.58 1.97
N TYR A 15 7.46 -7.54 1.68
CA TYR A 15 8.53 -7.57 0.70
C TYR A 15 9.89 -7.65 1.42
N GLY A 16 10.82 -8.39 0.83
CA GLY A 16 12.17 -8.57 1.38
C GLY A 16 13.12 -9.14 0.32
N ALA A 17 14.18 -9.87 0.75
CA ALA A 17 15.13 -10.50 -0.18
C ALA A 17 14.56 -11.73 -0.91
N GLU A 18 13.52 -12.32 -0.36
CA GLU A 18 12.79 -13.45 -0.94
C GLU A 18 11.56 -12.95 -1.69
N GLU A 19 10.81 -13.87 -2.31
CA GLU A 19 9.53 -13.52 -2.93
C GLU A 19 8.57 -12.87 -1.93
N PRO A 20 7.70 -11.96 -2.40
CA PRO A 20 6.70 -11.32 -1.55
C PRO A 20 5.78 -12.35 -0.88
N ILE A 21 5.51 -12.14 0.40
CA ILE A 21 4.55 -12.93 1.16
C ILE A 21 3.23 -12.17 1.21
N PHE A 22 2.18 -12.79 0.69
CA PHE A 22 0.82 -12.28 0.73
C PHE A 22 0.05 -12.96 1.85
N LEU A 23 -0.49 -12.17 2.77
CA LEU A 23 -1.28 -12.71 3.87
C LEU A 23 -2.77 -12.64 3.55
N GLU A 24 -3.42 -13.79 3.69
CA GLU A 24 -4.86 -13.89 3.47
C GLU A 24 -5.64 -13.15 4.57
N ARG A 25 -6.80 -12.62 4.20
CA ARG A 25 -7.64 -11.80 5.08
C ARG A 25 -8.11 -12.59 6.32
N ASN A 26 -8.43 -13.87 6.13
CA ASN A 26 -8.85 -14.75 7.21
C ASN A 26 -7.63 -15.18 8.05
N GLY A 27 -7.61 -14.77 9.32
CA GLY A 27 -6.50 -15.08 10.23
C GLY A 27 -5.26 -14.22 10.04
N VAL A 28 -5.39 -13.09 9.31
CA VAL A 28 -4.27 -12.18 9.00
C VAL A 28 -3.54 -11.69 10.25
N ASP A 29 -4.23 -11.52 11.37
CA ASP A 29 -3.67 -11.10 12.65
C ASP A 29 -2.67 -12.14 13.19
N VAL A 30 -3.04 -13.41 13.17
CA VAL A 30 -2.19 -14.52 13.63
C VAL A 30 -1.04 -14.76 12.66
N GLU A 31 -1.33 -14.81 11.36
CA GLU A 31 -0.33 -15.07 10.32
C GLU A 31 0.69 -13.95 10.22
N LEU A 32 0.26 -12.69 10.27
CA LEU A 32 1.17 -11.56 10.26
C LEU A 32 2.12 -11.61 11.45
N TRP A 33 1.58 -11.81 12.65
CA TRP A 33 2.37 -11.90 13.86
C TRP A 33 3.41 -13.03 13.78
N LYS A 34 3.00 -14.22 13.40
CA LYS A 34 3.89 -15.37 13.24
C LYS A 34 4.99 -15.07 12.23
N THR A 35 4.64 -14.53 11.07
CA THR A 35 5.59 -14.18 10.01
C THR A 35 6.60 -13.14 10.48
N LEU A 36 6.16 -12.07 11.14
CA LEU A 36 7.04 -11.02 11.65
C LEU A 36 8.03 -11.57 12.69
N VAL A 37 7.57 -12.38 13.64
CA VAL A 37 8.43 -12.98 14.68
C VAL A 37 9.42 -13.97 14.09
N GLU A 38 8.99 -14.84 13.19
CA GLU A 38 9.90 -15.80 12.54
C GLU A 38 11.00 -15.10 11.74
N ARG A 39 10.64 -14.05 11.06
CA ARG A 39 11.57 -13.24 10.27
C ARG A 39 12.54 -12.45 11.16
N ASP A 40 12.03 -11.81 12.21
CA ASP A 40 12.89 -11.08 13.16
C ASP A 40 13.93 -12.00 13.79
N ARG A 41 13.56 -13.23 14.15
CA ARG A 41 14.51 -14.25 14.64
C ARG A 41 15.61 -14.59 13.65
N ARG A 42 15.33 -14.55 12.33
CA ARG A 42 16.30 -14.89 11.30
C ARG A 42 17.27 -13.75 10.99
N VAL A 43 16.79 -12.50 10.95
CA VAL A 43 17.56 -11.38 10.41
C VAL A 43 17.74 -10.22 11.39
N ASN A 44 17.18 -10.30 12.58
CA ASN A 44 17.22 -9.26 13.62
C ASN A 44 16.87 -7.87 13.06
N LEU A 45 15.58 -7.65 12.78
CA LEU A 45 15.07 -6.44 12.17
C LEU A 45 15.40 -5.20 13.01
N SER A 46 16.07 -4.22 12.42
CA SER A 46 16.33 -2.91 13.02
C SER A 46 15.52 -1.79 12.37
N GLU A 47 15.11 -1.99 11.13
CA GLU A 47 14.33 -1.04 10.34
C GLU A 47 13.18 -1.74 9.62
N CYS A 48 12.01 -1.09 9.59
CA CYS A 48 10.85 -1.53 8.85
C CYS A 48 10.26 -0.36 8.07
N LEU A 49 10.20 -0.51 6.76
CA LEU A 49 9.52 0.43 5.87
C LEU A 49 8.05 0.02 5.76
N VAL A 50 7.12 0.95 5.93
CA VAL A 50 5.70 0.65 5.98
C VAL A 50 4.93 1.49 4.96
N LEU A 51 4.22 0.80 4.06
CA LEU A 51 3.18 1.44 3.25
C LEU A 51 1.89 1.44 4.06
N ASN A 52 1.43 2.62 4.47
CA ASN A 52 0.44 2.72 5.54
C ASN A 52 -0.86 3.44 5.17
N TRP A 53 -1.03 3.93 3.93
CA TRP A 53 -2.24 4.70 3.59
C TRP A 53 -2.30 5.02 2.07
N PRO A 54 -3.50 5.22 1.47
CA PRO A 54 -4.81 4.81 1.97
C PRO A 54 -5.00 3.29 1.90
N GLY A 55 -5.94 2.73 2.68
CA GLY A 55 -6.13 1.28 2.69
C GLY A 55 -7.32 0.80 3.52
N GLY A 56 -7.46 -0.52 3.59
CA GLY A 56 -8.53 -1.18 4.33
C GLY A 56 -8.38 -1.04 5.84
N PHE A 57 -9.46 -0.67 6.53
CA PHE A 57 -9.49 -0.50 7.99
C PHE A 57 -8.88 -1.67 8.76
N THR A 58 -9.24 -2.90 8.41
CA THR A 58 -8.74 -4.11 9.07
C THR A 58 -7.23 -4.25 8.91
N ASN A 59 -6.72 -4.14 7.70
CA ASN A 59 -5.29 -4.30 7.42
C ASN A 59 -4.45 -3.20 8.08
N LEU A 60 -4.92 -1.95 8.02
CA LEU A 60 -4.26 -0.83 8.68
C LEU A 60 -4.19 -1.05 10.20
N ARG A 61 -5.30 -1.48 10.82
CA ARG A 61 -5.36 -1.71 12.27
C ARG A 61 -4.51 -2.89 12.69
N VAL A 62 -4.67 -4.05 12.04
CA VAL A 62 -3.92 -5.27 12.36
C VAL A 62 -2.44 -5.07 12.12
N GLY A 63 -2.06 -4.50 10.98
CA GLY A 63 -0.67 -4.24 10.63
C GLY A 63 0.01 -3.28 11.60
N THR A 64 -0.64 -2.16 11.90
CA THR A 64 -0.15 -1.17 12.86
C THR A 64 0.04 -1.78 14.26
N LEU A 65 -0.95 -2.55 14.75
CA LEU A 65 -0.87 -3.18 16.06
C LEU A 65 0.27 -4.20 16.13
N ALA A 66 0.37 -5.09 15.14
CA ALA A 66 1.40 -6.13 15.12
C ALA A 66 2.82 -5.53 15.06
N LEU A 67 3.03 -4.53 14.21
CA LEU A 67 4.34 -3.88 14.08
C LEU A 67 4.73 -3.11 15.36
N ASN A 68 3.80 -2.35 15.97
CA ASN A 68 4.06 -1.67 17.23
C ASN A 68 4.35 -2.66 18.37
N LEU A 69 3.64 -3.79 18.42
CA LEU A 69 3.91 -4.85 19.41
C LEU A 69 5.30 -5.45 19.21
N LEU A 70 5.70 -5.73 17.97
CA LEU A 70 7.05 -6.20 17.66
C LEU A 70 8.12 -5.21 18.15
N ARG A 71 7.94 -3.91 17.89
CA ARG A 71 8.84 -2.86 18.38
C ARG A 71 8.94 -2.85 19.90
N THR A 72 7.82 -2.98 20.60
CA THR A 72 7.80 -3.03 22.07
C THR A 72 8.57 -4.24 22.59
N LEU A 73 8.41 -5.41 21.99
CA LEU A 73 9.13 -6.62 22.37
C LEU A 73 10.64 -6.53 22.06
N LYS A 74 11.02 -5.70 21.13
CA LYS A 74 12.43 -5.39 20.82
C LYS A 74 12.97 -4.20 21.62
N GLU A 75 12.34 -3.83 22.72
CA GLU A 75 12.75 -2.72 23.57
C GLU A 75 12.97 -1.40 22.79
N ASN A 76 12.12 -1.14 21.79
CA ASN A 76 12.17 0.00 20.87
C ASN A 76 13.40 0.07 19.94
N GLN A 77 14.10 -1.03 19.75
CA GLN A 77 15.24 -1.10 18.82
C GLN A 77 14.81 -1.21 17.35
N LEU A 78 13.52 -1.31 17.05
CA LEU A 78 12.96 -1.31 15.70
C LEU A 78 12.50 0.10 15.32
N SER A 79 13.08 0.66 14.28
CA SER A 79 12.70 1.97 13.73
C SER A 79 11.69 1.81 12.60
N PHE A 80 10.69 2.68 12.57
CA PHE A 80 9.71 2.71 11.50
C PHE A 80 9.92 3.90 10.58
N PHE A 81 9.71 3.63 9.28
CA PHE A 81 9.68 4.64 8.24
C PHE A 81 8.44 4.41 7.37
N THR A 82 7.64 5.43 7.14
CA THR A 82 6.38 5.31 6.41
C THR A 82 6.41 6.00 5.06
N LEU A 83 5.68 5.44 4.11
CA LEU A 83 5.39 6.02 2.81
C LEU A 83 3.91 5.73 2.50
N SER A 84 3.16 6.74 2.06
CA SER A 84 1.80 6.50 1.58
C SER A 84 1.82 5.95 0.15
N LYS A 85 0.80 5.19 -0.21
CA LYS A 85 0.61 4.76 -1.60
C LYS A 85 0.43 5.95 -2.54
N LEU A 86 -0.21 7.01 -2.09
CA LEU A 86 -0.41 8.21 -2.90
C LEU A 86 0.91 8.92 -3.22
N GLU A 87 1.84 8.99 -2.27
CA GLU A 87 3.18 9.51 -2.53
C GLU A 87 3.93 8.64 -3.54
N LEU A 88 3.82 7.31 -3.43
CA LEU A 88 4.38 6.38 -4.40
C LEU A 88 3.78 6.59 -5.81
N TYR A 89 2.46 6.71 -5.91
CA TYR A 89 1.77 6.93 -7.18
C TYR A 89 2.07 8.30 -7.77
N HIS A 90 2.20 9.32 -6.93
CA HIS A 90 2.65 10.64 -7.37
C HIS A 90 4.05 10.58 -8.00
N LYS A 91 4.98 9.77 -7.44
CA LYS A 91 6.29 9.51 -8.07
C LYS A 91 6.16 8.84 -9.44
N PHE A 92 5.29 7.83 -9.58
CA PHE A 92 5.05 7.21 -10.89
C PHE A 92 4.48 8.21 -11.91
N TYR A 93 3.56 9.08 -11.48
CA TYR A 93 3.04 10.17 -12.30
C TYR A 93 4.15 11.15 -12.71
N GLN A 94 4.98 11.63 -11.80
CA GLN A 94 6.09 12.54 -12.09
C GLN A 94 7.10 11.97 -13.09
N LYS A 95 7.27 10.64 -13.10
CA LYS A 95 8.10 9.92 -14.08
C LYS A 95 7.38 9.71 -15.43
N GLY A 96 6.13 10.10 -15.58
CA GLY A 96 5.32 9.85 -16.78
C GLY A 96 5.00 8.36 -17.00
N TRP A 97 4.98 7.56 -15.91
CA TRP A 97 4.70 6.12 -16.00
C TRP A 97 3.22 5.81 -15.95
N ILE A 98 2.45 6.68 -15.33
CA ILE A 98 0.98 6.58 -15.21
C ILE A 98 0.34 7.91 -15.56
N GLY A 99 -0.98 7.89 -15.82
CA GLY A 99 -1.77 9.08 -16.06
C GLY A 99 -2.01 9.89 -14.79
N ARG A 100 -2.71 11.01 -14.96
CA ARG A 100 -3.00 11.98 -13.90
C ARG A 100 -3.94 11.45 -12.83
N TYR A 101 -4.85 10.54 -13.18
CA TYR A 101 -5.93 10.12 -12.31
C TYR A 101 -5.81 8.68 -11.88
N ILE A 102 -6.15 8.42 -10.62
CA ILE A 102 -6.15 7.07 -10.07
C ILE A 102 -7.37 6.81 -9.19
N ALA A 103 -7.97 5.63 -9.35
CA ALA A 103 -8.98 5.11 -8.44
C ALA A 103 -8.28 4.24 -7.38
N VAL A 104 -8.31 4.69 -6.12
CA VAL A 104 -7.54 4.13 -5.02
C VAL A 104 -8.41 3.27 -4.11
N TYR A 105 -7.93 2.06 -3.79
CA TYR A 105 -8.56 1.17 -2.81
C TYR A 105 -8.50 1.78 -1.41
N ILE A 106 -9.66 1.80 -0.73
CA ILE A 106 -9.83 2.38 0.60
C ILE A 106 -10.46 1.40 1.61
N GLY A 107 -10.46 0.11 1.28
CA GLY A 107 -11.06 -0.93 2.13
C GLY A 107 -12.58 -1.02 2.09
N GLN A 108 -13.26 -0.17 1.35
CA GLN A 108 -14.70 -0.24 1.17
C GLN A 108 -15.07 -1.18 0.02
N ARG A 109 -16.13 -1.99 0.23
CA ARG A 109 -16.58 -2.96 -0.77
C ARG A 109 -17.07 -2.29 -2.06
N LEU A 110 -17.81 -1.20 -1.94
CA LEU A 110 -18.51 -0.58 -3.06
C LEU A 110 -17.85 0.69 -3.57
N ASN A 111 -16.98 1.32 -2.80
CA ASN A 111 -16.43 2.63 -3.11
C ASN A 111 -14.91 2.61 -3.20
N VAL A 112 -14.40 3.56 -3.96
CA VAL A 112 -12.98 3.91 -4.09
C VAL A 112 -12.83 5.42 -4.05
N TRP A 113 -11.62 5.91 -3.82
CA TRP A 113 -11.29 7.29 -4.01
C TRP A 113 -10.81 7.54 -5.43
N LEU A 114 -11.34 8.56 -6.07
CA LEU A 114 -10.78 9.12 -7.28
C LEU A 114 -9.82 10.25 -6.89
N TRP A 115 -8.55 10.10 -7.22
CA TRP A 115 -7.47 11.00 -6.84
C TRP A 115 -6.83 11.68 -8.05
N ASP A 116 -6.56 12.98 -7.94
CA ASP A 116 -5.77 13.74 -8.91
C ASP A 116 -4.32 13.76 -8.44
N LEU A 117 -3.44 13.08 -9.15
CA LEU A 117 -2.01 12.98 -8.80
C LEU A 117 -1.24 14.27 -9.11
N GLN A 118 -1.70 15.09 -10.04
CA GLN A 118 -1.07 16.38 -10.36
C GLN A 118 -1.31 17.39 -9.24
N GLU A 119 -2.56 17.57 -8.85
CA GLU A 119 -2.94 18.51 -7.78
C GLU A 119 -2.77 17.90 -6.37
N ASN A 120 -2.55 16.59 -6.31
CA ASN A 120 -2.43 15.79 -5.08
C ASN A 120 -3.67 15.96 -4.16
N VAL A 121 -4.88 15.84 -4.74
CA VAL A 121 -6.14 16.02 -4.01
C VAL A 121 -7.14 14.92 -4.31
N LEU A 122 -8.00 14.65 -3.33
CA LEU A 122 -9.19 13.81 -3.49
C LEU A 122 -10.22 14.56 -4.34
N ILE A 123 -10.58 14.00 -5.50
CA ILE A 123 -11.65 14.55 -6.34
C ILE A 123 -13.02 14.16 -5.79
N ALA A 124 -13.21 12.86 -5.54
CA ALA A 124 -14.48 12.31 -5.06
C ALA A 124 -14.32 10.90 -4.49
N THR A 125 -15.30 10.49 -3.68
CA THR A 125 -15.56 9.08 -3.41
C THR A 125 -16.57 8.59 -4.45
N VAL A 126 -16.23 7.57 -5.21
CA VAL A 126 -17.02 7.06 -6.33
C VAL A 126 -17.34 5.58 -6.15
N LYS A 127 -18.45 5.13 -6.73
CA LYS A 127 -18.79 3.71 -6.73
C LYS A 127 -17.92 2.96 -7.73
N LYS A 128 -17.43 1.80 -7.37
CA LYS A 128 -16.65 0.93 -8.27
C LYS A 128 -17.42 0.63 -9.57
N ALA A 129 -18.72 0.40 -9.49
CA ALA A 129 -19.56 0.14 -10.65
C ALA A 129 -19.64 1.31 -11.66
N GLU A 130 -19.21 2.50 -11.26
CA GLU A 130 -19.22 3.70 -12.11
C GLU A 130 -17.85 3.98 -12.74
N LEU A 131 -16.81 3.20 -12.42
CA LEU A 131 -15.44 3.44 -12.86
C LEU A 131 -15.29 3.42 -14.39
N SER A 132 -15.97 2.52 -15.09
CA SER A 132 -15.93 2.46 -16.55
C SER A 132 -16.45 3.74 -17.21
N LEU A 133 -17.47 4.38 -16.63
CA LEU A 133 -17.99 5.66 -17.10
C LEU A 133 -17.01 6.81 -16.83
N LEU A 134 -16.23 6.70 -15.76
CA LEU A 134 -15.23 7.71 -15.41
C LEU A 134 -14.02 7.68 -16.32
N GLN A 135 -13.71 6.54 -16.94
CA GLN A 135 -12.61 6.41 -17.90
C GLN A 135 -12.77 7.36 -19.10
N GLU A 136 -14.01 7.58 -19.56
CA GLU A 136 -14.31 8.55 -20.63
C GLU A 136 -14.06 9.99 -20.20
N LYS A 137 -14.28 10.29 -18.94
CA LYS A 137 -14.13 11.64 -18.35
C LYS A 137 -12.72 11.97 -17.91
N TYR A 138 -11.98 10.98 -17.44
CA TYR A 138 -10.64 11.13 -16.85
C TYR A 138 -9.63 10.35 -17.69
N ASP A 139 -9.05 11.02 -18.69
CA ASP A 139 -8.05 10.42 -19.57
C ASP A 139 -6.85 9.90 -18.79
N GLY A 140 -6.40 8.69 -19.14
CA GLY A 140 -5.30 8.03 -18.47
C GLY A 140 -5.63 7.59 -17.03
N LEU A 141 -6.91 7.31 -16.71
CA LEU A 141 -7.31 6.75 -15.42
C LEU A 141 -6.69 5.36 -15.20
N PHE A 142 -6.06 5.18 -14.07
CA PHE A 142 -5.57 3.89 -13.55
C PHE A 142 -6.39 3.46 -12.33
N VAL A 143 -6.32 2.18 -11.99
CA VAL A 143 -6.80 1.66 -10.70
C VAL A 143 -5.63 1.19 -9.85
N ASP A 144 -5.81 1.27 -8.54
CA ASP A 144 -4.86 0.84 -7.52
C ASP A 144 -4.47 -0.63 -7.69
N GLN A 145 -3.26 -0.99 -7.27
CA GLN A 145 -2.86 -2.39 -7.16
C GLN A 145 -3.74 -3.11 -6.14
N THR A 146 -4.39 -4.17 -6.58
CA THR A 146 -5.13 -5.10 -5.73
C THR A 146 -4.80 -6.54 -6.12
N TYR A 147 -4.88 -7.44 -5.16
CA TYR A 147 -4.57 -8.86 -5.35
C TYR A 147 -5.82 -9.72 -5.51
N GLU A 148 -7.01 -9.14 -5.24
CA GLU A 148 -8.30 -9.77 -5.44
C GLU A 148 -8.99 -9.13 -6.65
N SER A 149 -9.25 -9.91 -7.71
CA SER A 149 -9.82 -9.43 -8.97
C SER A 149 -11.20 -8.79 -8.81
N GLU A 150 -11.96 -9.19 -7.79
CA GLU A 150 -13.30 -8.64 -7.51
C GLU A 150 -13.31 -7.15 -7.15
N TYR A 151 -12.14 -6.58 -6.81
CA TYR A 151 -12.06 -5.17 -6.47
C TYR A 151 -12.08 -4.25 -7.69
N PHE A 152 -11.45 -4.66 -8.82
CA PHE A 152 -11.34 -3.83 -10.01
C PHE A 152 -11.41 -4.67 -11.30
N ASP A 153 -12.61 -5.05 -11.71
CA ASP A 153 -12.85 -5.73 -12.99
C ASP A 153 -13.63 -4.82 -13.94
N HIS A 154 -12.98 -3.77 -14.46
CA HIS A 154 -13.63 -2.75 -15.28
C HIS A 154 -12.88 -2.40 -16.57
N GLY A 155 -11.89 -3.23 -16.97
CA GLY A 155 -11.08 -2.94 -18.16
C GLY A 155 -10.15 -1.72 -18.02
N ILE A 156 -10.09 -1.10 -16.85
CA ILE A 156 -9.19 0.02 -16.56
C ILE A 156 -7.80 -0.54 -16.22
N PRO A 157 -6.71 0.07 -16.71
CA PRO A 157 -5.38 -0.35 -16.35
C PRO A 157 -5.12 -0.39 -14.85
N GLN A 158 -4.72 -1.56 -14.34
CA GLN A 158 -4.36 -1.73 -12.95
C GLN A 158 -2.87 -1.49 -12.74
N LEU A 159 -2.52 -0.74 -11.69
CA LEU A 159 -1.13 -0.62 -11.27
C LEU A 159 -0.62 -1.97 -10.79
N GLN A 160 0.63 -2.26 -11.15
CA GLN A 160 1.36 -3.42 -10.65
C GLN A 160 2.76 -2.98 -10.26
N TYR A 161 3.14 -3.22 -9.02
CA TYR A 161 4.47 -2.93 -8.52
C TYR A 161 4.88 -3.95 -7.46
N THR A 162 6.18 -4.06 -7.26
CA THR A 162 6.79 -4.84 -6.18
C THR A 162 8.04 -4.14 -5.69
N PHE A 163 8.54 -4.54 -4.54
CA PHE A 163 9.79 -4.01 -3.99
C PHE A 163 10.85 -5.12 -3.91
N ASP A 164 12.08 -4.75 -4.19
CA ASP A 164 13.24 -5.60 -4.00
C ASP A 164 14.44 -4.82 -3.45
N GLU A 165 15.63 -5.39 -3.52
CA GLU A 165 16.88 -4.78 -3.04
C GLU A 165 17.26 -3.47 -3.75
N ASN A 166 16.76 -3.24 -4.97
CA ASN A 166 17.10 -2.08 -5.81
C ASN A 166 16.07 -0.94 -5.72
N GLY A 167 14.87 -1.20 -5.20
CA GLY A 167 13.81 -0.21 -5.11
C GLY A 167 12.42 -0.75 -5.40
N CYS A 168 11.56 0.12 -5.93
CA CYS A 168 10.22 -0.23 -6.38
C CYS A 168 10.24 -0.54 -7.88
N LYS A 169 9.87 -1.75 -8.26
CA LYS A 169 9.68 -2.17 -9.65
C LYS A 169 8.23 -1.97 -10.04
N PHE A 170 8.02 -1.19 -11.09
CA PHE A 170 6.72 -0.94 -11.67
C PHE A 170 6.57 -1.72 -12.98
N PHE A 171 5.38 -2.27 -13.21
CA PHE A 171 5.07 -3.11 -14.37
C PHE A 171 3.88 -2.53 -15.14
N TRP A 172 4.18 -1.85 -16.25
CA TRP A 172 3.19 -1.40 -17.22
C TRP A 172 3.88 -1.24 -18.57
N GLY A 173 3.59 -2.15 -19.50
CA GLY A 173 4.33 -2.25 -20.76
C GLY A 173 5.77 -2.71 -20.52
N GLU A 174 6.65 -1.78 -20.21
CA GLU A 174 8.04 -2.07 -19.85
C GLU A 174 8.22 -2.09 -18.33
N LYS A 175 9.13 -2.96 -17.87
CA LYS A 175 9.55 -2.98 -16.47
C LYS A 175 10.40 -1.76 -16.17
N ARG A 176 10.01 -0.98 -15.18
CA ARG A 176 10.69 0.26 -14.76
C ARG A 176 11.09 0.17 -13.30
N LEU A 177 12.19 0.79 -12.94
CA LEU A 177 12.71 0.80 -11.57
C LEU A 177 12.69 2.23 -11.01
N LEU A 178 12.08 2.39 -9.84
CA LEU A 178 12.21 3.57 -9.00
C LEU A 178 13.20 3.23 -7.88
N PRO A 179 14.45 3.76 -7.95
CA PRO A 179 15.49 3.45 -6.97
C PRO A 179 15.12 3.90 -5.56
N TRP A 180 15.73 3.27 -4.55
CA TRP A 180 15.48 3.60 -3.13
C TRP A 180 15.73 5.07 -2.80
N GLU A 181 16.69 5.72 -3.44
CA GLU A 181 17.08 7.12 -3.22
C GLU A 181 15.98 8.10 -3.65
N GLU A 182 15.08 7.66 -4.53
CA GLU A 182 13.95 8.47 -4.99
C GLU A 182 12.69 8.28 -4.14
N LEU A 183 12.67 7.29 -3.26
CA LEU A 183 11.57 7.01 -2.33
C LEU A 183 11.83 7.71 -0.99
N ILE A 184 10.97 8.64 -0.63
CA ILE A 184 11.10 9.41 0.60
C ILE A 184 10.23 8.76 1.67
N PHE A 185 10.86 7.98 2.55
CA PHE A 185 10.21 7.43 3.72
C PHE A 185 10.36 8.36 4.92
N HIS A 186 9.26 8.61 5.62
CA HIS A 186 9.19 9.50 6.76
C HIS A 186 9.39 8.71 8.06
N PRO A 187 10.39 9.07 8.91
CA PRO A 187 10.57 8.40 10.20
C PRO A 187 9.40 8.69 11.13
N VAL A 188 8.93 7.66 11.84
CA VAL A 188 7.87 7.79 12.83
C VAL A 188 8.24 7.02 14.10
N GLU A 189 7.91 7.58 15.27
CA GLU A 189 8.14 6.90 16.53
C GLU A 189 7.18 5.72 16.73
N LYS A 190 5.96 5.88 16.27
CA LYS A 190 4.88 4.90 16.41
C LYS A 190 4.04 4.91 15.16
N LEU A 191 3.64 3.73 14.72
CA LEU A 191 2.67 3.63 13.65
C LEU A 191 1.27 3.95 14.20
N GLU A 192 0.56 4.81 13.50
CA GLU A 192 -0.85 5.09 13.76
C GLU A 192 -1.68 4.70 12.55
N PRO A 193 -2.81 4.02 12.76
CA PRO A 193 -3.71 3.72 11.66
C PRO A 193 -4.36 5.03 11.21
N ASN A 194 -4.00 5.50 10.03
CA ASN A 194 -4.58 6.73 9.47
C ASN A 194 -5.93 6.43 8.83
N TYR A 195 -7.00 6.69 9.57
CA TYR A 195 -8.38 6.56 9.09
C TYR A 195 -8.88 7.93 8.63
N MET A 196 -8.76 8.23 7.34
CA MET A 196 -9.41 9.41 6.76
C MET A 196 -10.92 9.21 6.50
N ILE A 197 -11.44 8.01 6.80
CA ILE A 197 -12.85 7.68 6.68
C ILE A 197 -13.33 7.32 8.08
N GLU A 198 -14.31 8.07 8.59
CA GLU A 198 -15.02 7.64 9.79
C GLU A 198 -15.59 6.23 9.55
N PRO A 199 -15.38 5.29 10.48
CA PRO A 199 -16.00 3.99 10.36
C PRO A 199 -17.52 4.21 10.25
N ASN A 200 -18.13 3.68 9.19
CA ASN A 200 -19.58 3.62 9.11
C ASN A 200 -20.08 2.77 10.28
N VAL A 201 -20.42 3.44 11.37
CA VAL A 201 -21.12 2.83 12.49
C VAL A 201 -22.59 2.75 12.08
N SER A 202 -22.94 1.66 11.39
CA SER A 202 -24.36 1.29 11.14
C SER A 202 -24.81 0.30 12.17
#